data_5d2811bc44deda0bfc5fd7c7e54a3cef
#
_entry.id   5d2811bc44deda0bfc5fd7c7e54a3cef
#
_cell.length_a   1.000
_cell.length_b   1.000
_cell.length_c   1.000
_cell.angle_alpha   90.00
_cell.angle_beta   90.00
_cell.angle_gamma   90.00
#
_symmetry.space_group_name_H-M   'P 1'
#
loop_
_entity.id
_entity.type
_entity.pdbx_description
1 polymer ?
#
loop_
_entity_poly.entity_id
_entity_poly.type
_entity_poly.pdbx_seq_one_letter_code
_entity_poly.pdbx_strand_id
1 'polypeptide(L)'
;MSKPMNKGVSRSGKPGKISYVSRKVGALIEEMVRQADIVPGEDMIVHDSSMWVDWADRGILAIGESYMERKWDSPHVDQVMAKLAAMPSEKKRKLFRSWKTRLLLSIAILFNQQRRAKELEVVEKHYDLGNEFFRSWLDKNMQYSCGCWKGVATLDEAQFAKMRMIGEKLKLKPGMTVLDIGCGWGGLGRFLIKEYGAKVTGINISKEQIRWCRNTAIAEGLQDSFHSLNQSYRDLEGKWDRIVAVGMIEHVVPKNYQEFFDICKRCLANDGLMFLQTIGANISKEVLNDRWLTRYIFPGGALPSIAQIAKAAEKKLIMEDFQNLGPDYDKTLMAWHSNFTKVKDDLQMSDLFIRMWEFYLLYCASGFRERKSQLWQFVFTKRSKECYDFE
;
A
#
# COMPACT_ATOMS: atom_id res chain seq x y z
N MET A 1 -17.31 -59.26 -10.35
CA MET A 1 -17.26 -59.38 -8.86
C MET A 1 -16.00 -58.73 -8.39
N SER A 2 -16.09 -57.57 -7.81
CA SER A 2 -15.15 -56.99 -6.84
C SER A 2 -15.75 -55.67 -6.30
N LYS A 3 -15.93 -55.62 -5.00
CA LYS A 3 -16.65 -54.57 -4.23
C LYS A 3 -15.83 -53.26 -4.17
N PRO A 4 -16.48 -52.10 -4.08
CA PRO A 4 -15.80 -50.85 -3.75
C PRO A 4 -15.61 -50.74 -2.23
N MET A 5 -14.40 -50.45 -1.79
CA MET A 5 -14.09 -50.08 -0.41
C MET A 5 -14.30 -48.58 -0.20
N ASN A 6 -15.36 -48.27 0.46
CA ASN A 6 -15.64 -46.96 1.03
C ASN A 6 -14.95 -46.87 2.39
N LYS A 7 -13.95 -46.00 2.53
CA LYS A 7 -13.43 -45.60 3.86
C LYS A 7 -13.51 -44.09 4.00
N GLY A 8 -14.67 -43.65 4.51
CA GLY A 8 -14.85 -42.35 5.07
C GLY A 8 -13.92 -42.18 6.29
N VAL A 9 -13.04 -41.19 6.25
CA VAL A 9 -12.35 -40.71 7.44
C VAL A 9 -12.96 -39.37 7.83
N SER A 10 -14.00 -39.48 8.65
CA SER A 10 -14.48 -38.37 9.45
C SER A 10 -13.46 -38.19 10.61
N ARG A 11 -12.62 -37.18 10.54
CA ARG A 11 -11.90 -36.68 11.70
C ARG A 11 -12.59 -35.42 12.22
N SER A 12 -13.59 -35.60 13.05
CA SER A 12 -14.06 -34.62 14.01
C SER A 12 -12.96 -34.41 15.05
N GLY A 13 -12.03 -33.48 14.82
CA GLY A 13 -11.10 -33.05 15.85
C GLY A 13 -11.88 -32.30 16.94
N LYS A 14 -12.02 -32.90 18.14
CA LYS A 14 -12.49 -32.19 19.32
C LYS A 14 -11.67 -30.91 19.51
N PRO A 15 -12.29 -29.74 19.81
CA PRO A 15 -11.54 -28.53 20.13
C PRO A 15 -10.61 -28.83 21.34
N GLY A 16 -9.29 -28.76 21.07
CA GLY A 16 -8.29 -29.01 22.13
C GLY A 16 -8.50 -28.01 23.27
N LYS A 17 -8.50 -28.50 24.51
CA LYS A 17 -8.60 -27.65 25.70
C LYS A 17 -7.54 -26.55 25.64
N ILE A 18 -7.98 -25.30 25.50
CA ILE A 18 -7.11 -24.11 25.58
C ILE A 18 -6.43 -24.15 26.95
N SER A 19 -5.10 -24.07 26.98
CA SER A 19 -4.36 -24.15 28.26
C SER A 19 -4.77 -22.95 29.15
N TYR A 20 -4.62 -23.13 30.50
CA TYR A 20 -4.86 -22.06 31.48
C TYR A 20 -4.07 -20.78 31.13
N VAL A 21 -2.84 -20.94 30.65
CA VAL A 21 -1.96 -19.85 30.23
C VAL A 21 -2.53 -19.13 29.01
N SER A 22 -2.98 -19.86 27.99
CA SER A 22 -3.59 -19.28 26.78
C SER A 22 -4.85 -18.48 27.11
N ARG A 23 -5.68 -18.97 28.06
CA ARG A 23 -6.87 -18.22 28.50
C ARG A 23 -6.51 -16.91 29.21
N LYS A 24 -5.48 -16.89 30.05
CA LYS A 24 -5.04 -15.66 30.74
C LYS A 24 -4.45 -14.65 29.73
N VAL A 25 -3.65 -15.10 28.78
CA VAL A 25 -3.12 -14.23 27.72
C VAL A 25 -4.26 -13.69 26.87
N GLY A 26 -5.22 -14.54 26.49
CA GLY A 26 -6.40 -14.12 25.75
C GLY A 26 -7.17 -13.01 26.46
N ALA A 27 -7.44 -13.17 27.74
CA ALA A 27 -8.13 -12.16 28.54
C ALA A 27 -7.37 -10.81 28.62
N LEU A 28 -6.03 -10.84 28.66
CA LEU A 28 -5.22 -9.62 28.62
C LEU A 28 -5.30 -8.88 27.28
N ILE A 29 -5.31 -9.62 26.18
CA ILE A 29 -5.44 -9.00 24.84
C ILE A 29 -6.86 -8.48 24.62
N GLU A 30 -7.87 -9.22 25.05
CA GLU A 30 -9.27 -8.77 25.02
C GLU A 30 -9.46 -7.49 25.84
N GLU A 31 -8.86 -7.42 27.03
CA GLU A 31 -8.85 -6.20 27.84
C GLU A 31 -8.15 -5.03 27.13
N MET A 32 -7.04 -5.31 26.42
CA MET A 32 -6.37 -4.29 25.59
C MET A 32 -7.29 -3.79 24.48
N VAL A 33 -8.04 -4.67 23.84
CA VAL A 33 -9.01 -4.33 22.78
C VAL A 33 -10.12 -3.45 23.37
N ARG A 34 -10.67 -3.78 24.54
CA ARG A 34 -11.66 -2.95 25.25
C ARG A 34 -11.11 -1.57 25.62
N GLN A 35 -9.84 -1.49 26.05
CA GLN A 35 -9.18 -0.20 26.34
C GLN A 35 -8.89 0.65 25.10
N ALA A 36 -9.03 0.09 23.90
CA ALA A 36 -9.04 0.80 22.63
C ALA A 36 -10.45 1.26 22.22
N ASP A 37 -11.43 1.21 23.13
CA ASP A 37 -12.85 1.52 22.87
C ASP A 37 -13.46 0.64 21.77
N ILE A 38 -13.02 -0.62 21.69
CA ILE A 38 -13.58 -1.67 20.84
C ILE A 38 -14.42 -2.59 21.71
N VAL A 39 -15.71 -2.73 21.38
CA VAL A 39 -16.66 -3.56 22.10
C VAL A 39 -16.76 -4.93 21.43
N PRO A 40 -16.21 -6.02 22.04
CA PRO A 40 -16.42 -7.37 21.53
C PRO A 40 -17.90 -7.73 21.50
N GLY A 41 -18.36 -8.28 20.38
CA GLY A 41 -19.77 -8.58 20.12
C GLY A 41 -20.52 -7.50 19.34
N GLU A 42 -20.02 -6.25 19.33
CA GLU A 42 -20.59 -5.14 18.57
C GLU A 42 -19.62 -4.67 17.47
N ASP A 43 -18.51 -4.01 17.86
CA ASP A 43 -17.49 -3.55 16.92
C ASP A 43 -16.71 -4.71 16.28
N MET A 44 -16.54 -5.81 17.02
CA MET A 44 -15.74 -6.95 16.64
C MET A 44 -16.39 -8.26 17.10
N ILE A 45 -16.68 -9.14 16.15
CA ILE A 45 -17.27 -10.46 16.39
C ILE A 45 -16.15 -11.49 16.42
N VAL A 46 -15.97 -12.16 17.56
CA VAL A 46 -14.92 -13.18 17.76
C VAL A 46 -15.51 -14.58 17.56
N HIS A 47 -15.04 -15.30 16.53
CA HIS A 47 -15.46 -16.68 16.25
C HIS A 47 -14.53 -17.71 16.86
N ASP A 48 -13.22 -17.41 16.95
CA ASP A 48 -12.21 -18.27 17.56
C ASP A 48 -11.29 -17.48 18.49
N SER A 49 -11.50 -17.64 19.79
CA SER A 49 -10.71 -16.94 20.81
C SER A 49 -9.23 -17.37 20.88
N SER A 50 -8.82 -18.42 20.17
CA SER A 50 -7.41 -18.81 20.07
C SER A 50 -6.56 -17.73 19.42
N MET A 51 -7.15 -16.87 18.60
CA MET A 51 -6.47 -15.76 17.95
C MET A 51 -5.79 -14.77 18.90
N TRP A 52 -6.31 -14.60 20.13
CA TRP A 52 -5.76 -13.64 21.09
C TRP A 52 -4.30 -13.94 21.47
N VAL A 53 -3.94 -15.22 21.55
CA VAL A 53 -2.55 -15.63 21.82
C VAL A 53 -1.67 -15.29 20.62
N ASP A 54 -2.19 -15.50 19.41
CA ASP A 54 -1.50 -15.17 18.18
C ASP A 54 -1.27 -13.65 18.05
N TRP A 55 -2.27 -12.84 18.43
CA TRP A 55 -2.15 -11.38 18.45
C TRP A 55 -1.06 -10.90 19.41
N ALA A 56 -0.96 -11.54 20.58
CA ALA A 56 0.08 -11.23 21.55
C ALA A 56 1.49 -11.56 21.06
N ASP A 57 1.65 -12.63 20.27
CA ASP A 57 2.93 -13.11 19.75
C ASP A 57 3.38 -12.33 18.52
N ARG A 58 2.48 -12.15 17.53
CA ARG A 58 2.85 -11.72 16.20
C ARG A 58 2.26 -10.36 15.78
N GLY A 59 1.47 -9.75 16.68
CA GLY A 59 0.88 -8.44 16.47
C GLY A 59 0.09 -8.34 15.17
N ILE A 60 0.38 -7.31 14.35
CA ILE A 60 -0.36 -7.01 13.12
C ILE A 60 -0.41 -8.19 12.14
N LEU A 61 0.63 -9.00 12.09
CA LEU A 61 0.64 -10.18 11.23
C LEU A 61 -0.48 -11.15 11.61
N ALA A 62 -0.64 -11.43 12.91
CA ALA A 62 -1.69 -12.32 13.40
C ALA A 62 -3.08 -11.68 13.33
N ILE A 63 -3.19 -10.37 13.50
CA ILE A 63 -4.45 -9.64 13.36
C ILE A 63 -5.01 -9.85 11.95
N GLY A 64 -4.20 -9.58 10.93
CA GLY A 64 -4.63 -9.75 9.54
C GLY A 64 -4.86 -11.22 9.16
N GLU A 65 -3.95 -12.13 9.54
CA GLU A 65 -4.14 -13.57 9.26
C GLU A 65 -5.40 -14.13 9.91
N SER A 66 -5.70 -13.78 11.16
CA SER A 66 -6.91 -14.24 11.84
C SER A 66 -8.20 -13.67 11.22
N TYR A 67 -8.15 -12.47 10.63
CA TYR A 67 -9.24 -11.95 9.82
C TYR A 67 -9.41 -12.77 8.53
N MET A 68 -8.34 -13.03 7.82
CA MET A 68 -8.34 -13.85 6.61
C MET A 68 -8.90 -15.25 6.88
N GLU A 69 -8.59 -15.84 8.03
CA GLU A 69 -9.03 -17.16 8.49
C GLU A 69 -10.43 -17.17 9.13
N ARG A 70 -11.18 -16.06 9.08
CA ARG A 70 -12.51 -15.92 9.70
C ARG A 70 -12.55 -16.20 11.21
N LYS A 71 -11.46 -15.96 11.93
CA LYS A 71 -11.43 -16.06 13.40
C LYS A 71 -12.11 -14.88 14.07
N TRP A 72 -12.20 -13.78 13.35
CA TRP A 72 -12.97 -12.61 13.74
C TRP A 72 -13.50 -11.88 12.51
N ASP A 73 -14.58 -11.13 12.72
CA ASP A 73 -15.20 -10.24 11.76
C ASP A 73 -15.53 -8.89 12.41
N SER A 74 -15.79 -7.88 11.58
CA SER A 74 -16.27 -6.59 12.00
C SER A 74 -17.08 -5.96 10.85
N PRO A 75 -18.18 -5.25 11.16
CA PRO A 75 -18.86 -4.42 10.17
C PRO A 75 -17.98 -3.23 9.70
N HIS A 76 -16.98 -2.84 10.53
CA HIS A 76 -16.11 -1.69 10.32
C HIS A 76 -14.66 -1.99 10.68
N VAL A 77 -14.02 -2.88 9.92
CA VAL A 77 -12.60 -3.28 10.14
C VAL A 77 -11.67 -2.07 10.17
N ASP A 78 -11.91 -1.07 9.32
CA ASP A 78 -11.15 0.19 9.28
C ASP A 78 -11.23 0.95 10.61
N GLN A 79 -12.40 0.99 11.26
CA GLN A 79 -12.57 1.65 12.56
C GLN A 79 -11.89 0.86 13.67
N VAL A 80 -12.02 -0.48 13.68
CA VAL A 80 -11.32 -1.34 14.63
C VAL A 80 -9.81 -1.12 14.53
N MET A 81 -9.27 -1.12 13.32
CA MET A 81 -7.84 -0.90 13.09
C MET A 81 -7.40 0.52 13.45
N ALA A 82 -8.23 1.55 13.20
CA ALA A 82 -7.96 2.92 13.62
C ALA A 82 -7.91 3.04 15.15
N LYS A 83 -8.90 2.49 15.86
CA LYS A 83 -8.92 2.47 17.33
C LYS A 83 -7.67 1.78 17.91
N LEU A 84 -7.25 0.64 17.34
CA LEU A 84 -6.01 -0.04 17.73
C LEU A 84 -4.75 0.80 17.43
N ALA A 85 -4.72 1.50 16.30
CA ALA A 85 -3.62 2.36 15.94
C ALA A 85 -3.52 3.60 16.83
N ALA A 86 -4.65 4.23 17.16
CA ALA A 86 -4.75 5.42 18.02
C ALA A 86 -4.31 5.16 19.45
N MET A 87 -4.39 3.91 19.94
CA MET A 87 -4.05 3.57 21.33
C MET A 87 -2.65 4.04 21.71
N PRO A 88 -2.51 4.83 22.81
CA PRO A 88 -1.22 5.35 23.27
C PRO A 88 -0.23 4.23 23.60
N SER A 89 1.03 4.40 23.20
CA SER A 89 2.11 3.43 23.48
C SER A 89 2.28 3.14 24.97
N GLU A 90 1.98 4.11 25.85
CA GLU A 90 2.02 3.91 27.29
C GLU A 90 0.96 2.93 27.80
N LYS A 91 -0.28 3.01 27.26
CA LYS A 91 -1.33 2.03 27.58
C LYS A 91 -0.90 0.63 27.15
N LYS A 92 -0.40 0.49 25.92
CA LYS A 92 0.15 -0.79 25.41
C LYS A 92 1.25 -1.31 26.32
N ARG A 93 2.19 -0.47 26.74
CA ARG A 93 3.33 -0.85 27.60
C ARG A 93 2.90 -1.22 29.03
N LYS A 94 1.88 -0.56 29.60
CA LYS A 94 1.38 -0.87 30.94
C LYS A 94 0.84 -2.30 31.04
N LEU A 95 0.08 -2.77 30.03
CA LEU A 95 -0.47 -4.12 29.98
C LEU A 95 0.61 -5.23 30.02
N PHE A 96 1.77 -4.96 29.37
CA PHE A 96 2.87 -5.91 29.25
C PHE A 96 4.03 -5.63 30.23
N ARG A 97 3.87 -4.70 31.20
CA ARG A 97 4.95 -4.29 32.10
C ARG A 97 5.25 -5.29 33.18
N SER A 98 4.24 -6.09 33.63
CA SER A 98 4.42 -7.07 34.65
C SER A 98 5.33 -8.24 34.21
N TRP A 99 6.32 -8.61 35.01
CA TRP A 99 7.16 -9.76 34.70
C TRP A 99 6.34 -11.07 34.64
N LYS A 100 5.25 -11.16 35.41
CA LYS A 100 4.30 -12.31 35.39
C LYS A 100 3.59 -12.37 34.03
N THR A 101 3.17 -11.22 33.48
CA THR A 101 2.56 -11.13 32.13
C THR A 101 3.54 -11.55 31.05
N ARG A 102 4.80 -11.10 31.15
CA ARG A 102 5.87 -11.47 30.19
C ARG A 102 6.17 -12.96 30.22
N LEU A 103 6.24 -13.55 31.41
CA LEU A 103 6.46 -14.99 31.59
C LEU A 103 5.28 -15.80 31.01
N LEU A 104 4.04 -15.40 31.29
CA LEU A 104 2.85 -16.04 30.73
C LEU A 104 2.83 -15.96 29.18
N LEU A 105 3.17 -14.81 28.63
CA LEU A 105 3.32 -14.63 27.17
C LEU A 105 4.39 -15.56 26.59
N SER A 106 5.58 -15.61 27.19
CA SER A 106 6.67 -16.48 26.73
C SER A 106 6.26 -17.95 26.73
N ILE A 107 5.57 -18.40 27.76
CA ILE A 107 5.06 -19.79 27.87
C ILE A 107 3.99 -20.03 26.78
N ALA A 108 3.03 -19.11 26.60
CA ALA A 108 1.98 -19.24 25.59
C ALA A 108 2.56 -19.31 24.18
N ILE A 109 3.57 -18.49 23.88
CA ILE A 109 4.27 -18.43 22.59
C ILE A 109 4.98 -19.76 22.30
N LEU A 110 5.72 -20.31 23.29
CA LEU A 110 6.43 -21.59 23.14
C LEU A 110 5.47 -22.75 22.81
N PHE A 111 4.31 -22.81 23.46
CA PHE A 111 3.30 -23.83 23.18
C PHE A 111 2.60 -23.62 21.83
N ASN A 112 2.50 -22.36 21.35
CA ASN A 112 1.84 -22.04 20.11
C ASN A 112 2.70 -22.36 18.87
N GLN A 113 4.01 -22.16 18.95
CA GLN A 113 4.94 -22.46 17.86
C GLN A 113 4.93 -23.93 17.43
N GLN A 114 4.70 -24.86 18.37
CA GLN A 114 4.63 -26.30 18.07
C GLN A 114 3.39 -26.70 17.24
N ARG A 115 2.31 -25.92 17.26
CA ARG A 115 1.08 -26.18 16.49
C ARG A 115 1.14 -25.74 15.04
N ARG A 116 2.00 -24.78 14.71
CA ARG A 116 1.97 -24.03 13.43
C ARG A 116 2.85 -24.51 12.30
N ALA A 117 3.75 -25.44 12.54
CA ALA A 117 4.66 -25.92 11.50
C ALA A 117 3.94 -26.56 10.26
N LYS A 118 2.61 -26.70 10.32
CA LYS A 118 1.80 -27.37 9.27
C LYS A 118 0.81 -26.50 8.50
N GLU A 119 0.54 -25.25 8.91
CA GLU A 119 -0.58 -24.48 8.33
C GLU A 119 -0.16 -23.39 7.31
N LEU A 120 1.13 -23.11 7.15
CA LEU A 120 1.60 -21.91 6.43
C LEU A 120 2.04 -22.14 4.97
N GLU A 121 1.88 -23.32 4.41
CA GLU A 121 2.36 -23.65 3.05
C GLU A 121 1.45 -23.16 1.89
N VAL A 122 0.28 -22.60 2.18
CA VAL A 122 -0.79 -22.36 1.17
C VAL A 122 -0.76 -20.96 0.54
N VAL A 123 -0.05 -19.98 1.11
CA VAL A 123 -0.18 -18.57 0.68
C VAL A 123 1.01 -18.05 -0.15
N GLU A 124 2.06 -18.85 -0.35
CA GLU A 124 3.22 -18.44 -1.18
C GLU A 124 3.01 -18.52 -2.71
N LYS A 125 1.85 -18.96 -3.18
CA LYS A 125 1.53 -18.84 -4.60
C LYS A 125 1.20 -17.38 -4.89
N HIS A 126 2.15 -16.68 -5.48
CA HIS A 126 2.00 -15.38 -6.11
C HIS A 126 0.74 -15.42 -7.00
N TYR A 127 -0.33 -14.77 -6.53
CA TYR A 127 -1.46 -14.49 -7.41
C TYR A 127 -0.94 -13.51 -8.46
N ASP A 128 -0.78 -13.97 -9.68
CA ASP A 128 -0.59 -13.10 -10.83
C ASP A 128 -1.93 -12.37 -11.04
N LEU A 129 -2.08 -11.24 -10.35
CA LEU A 129 -3.26 -10.40 -10.40
C LEU A 129 -3.26 -9.68 -11.75
N GLY A 130 -3.87 -10.28 -12.75
CA GLY A 130 -3.96 -9.72 -14.09
C GLY A 130 -4.55 -8.30 -14.12
N ASN A 131 -4.35 -7.60 -15.23
CA ASN A 131 -4.82 -6.23 -15.41
C ASN A 131 -6.34 -6.08 -15.18
N GLU A 132 -7.13 -7.11 -15.52
CA GLU A 132 -8.60 -7.12 -15.35
C GLU A 132 -9.01 -7.04 -13.89
N PHE A 133 -8.26 -7.66 -12.97
CA PHE A 133 -8.50 -7.54 -11.54
C PHE A 133 -8.44 -6.06 -11.11
N PHE A 134 -7.37 -5.35 -11.47
CA PHE A 134 -7.23 -3.94 -11.11
C PHE A 134 -8.25 -3.05 -11.83
N ARG A 135 -8.55 -3.34 -13.09
CA ARG A 135 -9.53 -2.60 -13.89
C ARG A 135 -10.94 -2.64 -13.30
N SER A 136 -11.28 -3.71 -12.60
CA SER A 136 -12.64 -3.92 -12.09
C SER A 136 -13.01 -2.99 -10.93
N TRP A 137 -12.04 -2.42 -10.21
CA TRP A 137 -12.29 -1.60 -9.02
C TRP A 137 -11.49 -0.28 -8.96
N LEU A 138 -10.46 -0.08 -9.77
CA LEU A 138 -9.80 1.22 -9.93
C LEU A 138 -10.68 2.19 -10.74
N ASP A 139 -10.22 3.45 -10.82
CA ASP A 139 -10.79 4.45 -11.72
C ASP A 139 -10.51 4.10 -13.20
N LYS A 140 -11.20 4.78 -14.11
CA LYS A 140 -11.09 4.57 -15.57
C LYS A 140 -9.67 4.75 -16.15
N ASN A 141 -8.79 5.49 -15.46
CA ASN A 141 -7.39 5.67 -15.85
C ASN A 141 -6.46 4.68 -15.17
N MET A 142 -7.00 3.74 -14.37
CA MET A 142 -6.26 2.73 -13.62
C MET A 142 -5.14 3.34 -12.75
N GLN A 143 -5.49 4.35 -11.96
CA GLN A 143 -4.56 5.00 -11.05
C GLN A 143 -4.51 4.24 -9.71
N TYR A 144 -3.44 3.48 -9.48
CA TYR A 144 -3.22 2.77 -8.22
C TYR A 144 -2.37 3.60 -7.26
N SER A 145 -2.79 4.82 -7.03
CA SER A 145 -2.18 5.79 -6.13
C SER A 145 -3.23 6.77 -5.60
N CYS A 146 -2.91 7.52 -4.56
CA CYS A 146 -3.83 8.45 -3.93
C CYS A 146 -4.40 9.48 -4.92
N GLY A 147 -5.72 9.69 -4.89
CA GLY A 147 -6.40 10.81 -5.56
C GLY A 147 -6.32 12.11 -4.76
N CYS A 148 -6.73 13.23 -5.36
CA CYS A 148 -6.87 14.53 -4.69
C CYS A 148 -8.36 14.80 -4.46
N TRP A 149 -8.81 14.87 -3.20
CA TRP A 149 -10.22 14.93 -2.84
C TRP A 149 -10.72 16.36 -2.52
N LYS A 150 -9.91 17.37 -2.81
CA LYS A 150 -10.33 18.76 -2.58
C LYS A 150 -11.42 19.16 -3.58
N GLY A 151 -12.65 19.35 -3.07
CA GLY A 151 -13.78 19.85 -3.88
C GLY A 151 -14.40 18.83 -4.84
N VAL A 152 -14.13 17.53 -4.68
CA VAL A 152 -14.66 16.44 -5.51
C VAL A 152 -15.30 15.35 -4.66
N ALA A 153 -16.18 14.54 -5.27
CA ALA A 153 -16.98 13.55 -4.56
C ALA A 153 -16.72 12.09 -4.99
N THR A 154 -16.20 11.86 -6.20
CA THR A 154 -16.01 10.52 -6.76
C THR A 154 -14.53 10.18 -6.93
N LEU A 155 -14.22 8.88 -7.01
CA LEU A 155 -12.86 8.39 -7.25
C LEU A 155 -12.31 8.89 -8.59
N ASP A 156 -13.13 8.85 -9.65
CA ASP A 156 -12.73 9.32 -10.97
C ASP A 156 -12.34 10.81 -10.96
N GLU A 157 -13.15 11.65 -10.30
CA GLU A 157 -12.86 13.08 -10.14
C GLU A 157 -11.61 13.31 -9.30
N ALA A 158 -11.43 12.55 -8.22
CA ALA A 158 -10.24 12.66 -7.36
C ALA A 158 -8.95 12.27 -8.09
N GLN A 159 -9.00 11.24 -8.92
CA GLN A 159 -7.86 10.83 -9.74
C GLN A 159 -7.60 11.83 -10.87
N PHE A 160 -8.64 12.36 -11.50
CA PHE A 160 -8.53 13.43 -12.49
C PHE A 160 -7.88 14.68 -11.87
N ALA A 161 -8.36 15.12 -10.70
CA ALA A 161 -7.81 16.26 -9.96
C ALA A 161 -6.33 16.06 -9.60
N LYS A 162 -5.93 14.84 -9.20
CA LYS A 162 -4.52 14.50 -8.96
C LYS A 162 -3.68 14.65 -10.24
N MET A 163 -4.13 14.09 -11.37
CA MET A 163 -3.38 14.14 -12.62
C MET A 163 -3.25 15.56 -13.12
N ARG A 164 -4.32 16.38 -12.99
CA ARG A 164 -4.30 17.81 -13.30
C ARG A 164 -3.29 18.55 -12.42
N MET A 165 -3.34 18.36 -11.10
CA MET A 165 -2.39 18.97 -10.15
C MET A 165 -0.93 18.62 -10.51
N ILE A 166 -0.65 17.39 -10.93
CA ILE A 166 0.70 17.00 -11.38
C ILE A 166 1.11 17.82 -12.63
N GLY A 167 0.24 17.94 -13.62
CA GLY A 167 0.50 18.73 -14.82
C GLY A 167 0.75 20.21 -14.51
N GLU A 168 -0.05 20.80 -13.63
CA GLU A 168 0.07 22.19 -13.17
C GLU A 168 1.38 22.40 -12.38
N LYS A 169 1.69 21.53 -11.40
CA LYS A 169 2.94 21.57 -10.64
C LYS A 169 4.18 21.39 -11.52
N LEU A 170 4.09 20.63 -12.60
CA LEU A 170 5.15 20.51 -13.57
C LEU A 170 5.20 21.68 -14.58
N LYS A 171 4.26 22.63 -14.50
CA LYS A 171 4.14 23.79 -15.43
C LYS A 171 4.20 23.32 -16.89
N LEU A 172 3.42 22.29 -17.23
CA LEU A 172 3.46 21.65 -18.55
C LEU A 172 2.96 22.58 -19.64
N LYS A 173 3.64 22.55 -20.78
CA LYS A 173 3.28 23.25 -22.01
C LYS A 173 3.32 22.27 -23.20
N PRO A 174 2.56 22.53 -24.27
CA PRO A 174 2.57 21.68 -25.44
C PRO A 174 3.99 21.45 -26.02
N GLY A 175 4.25 20.21 -26.40
CA GLY A 175 5.54 19.78 -26.95
C GLY A 175 6.62 19.42 -25.92
N MET A 176 6.44 19.73 -24.63
CA MET A 176 7.41 19.35 -23.60
C MET A 176 7.53 17.84 -23.47
N THR A 177 8.75 17.37 -23.23
CA THR A 177 9.08 15.96 -22.99
C THR A 177 8.96 15.63 -21.50
N VAL A 178 8.23 14.55 -21.18
CA VAL A 178 8.01 14.06 -19.81
C VAL A 178 8.51 12.64 -19.68
N LEU A 179 9.31 12.37 -18.65
CA LEU A 179 9.68 11.02 -18.22
C LEU A 179 8.78 10.60 -17.06
N ASP A 180 8.00 9.53 -17.22
CA ASP A 180 7.17 8.92 -16.17
C ASP A 180 7.85 7.66 -15.64
N ILE A 181 8.47 7.76 -14.44
CA ILE A 181 9.22 6.68 -13.81
C ILE A 181 8.27 5.83 -12.97
N GLY A 182 8.01 4.60 -13.41
CA GLY A 182 7.01 3.74 -12.80
C GLY A 182 5.60 4.02 -13.30
N CYS A 183 5.44 4.17 -14.61
CA CYS A 183 4.22 4.65 -15.28
C CYS A 183 2.97 3.76 -15.06
N GLY A 184 3.10 2.61 -14.40
CA GLY A 184 1.99 1.68 -14.18
C GLY A 184 1.31 1.29 -15.50
N TRP A 185 0.00 1.48 -15.60
CA TRP A 185 -0.80 1.25 -16.83
C TRP A 185 -0.85 2.47 -17.76
N GLY A 186 -0.03 3.48 -17.52
CA GLY A 186 0.14 4.64 -18.39
C GLY A 186 -1.00 5.67 -18.33
N GLY A 187 -1.90 5.58 -17.37
CA GLY A 187 -3.04 6.49 -17.25
C GLY A 187 -2.62 7.95 -17.08
N LEU A 188 -1.62 8.23 -16.23
CA LEU A 188 -1.06 9.57 -16.08
C LEU A 188 -0.45 10.07 -17.39
N GLY A 189 0.41 9.28 -18.02
CA GLY A 189 1.05 9.68 -19.27
C GLY A 189 0.04 10.05 -20.38
N ARG A 190 -1.00 9.20 -20.60
CA ARG A 190 -2.07 9.50 -21.56
C ARG A 190 -2.84 10.77 -21.22
N PHE A 191 -3.10 11.01 -19.93
CA PHE A 191 -3.73 12.25 -19.46
C PHE A 191 -2.88 13.48 -19.79
N LEU A 192 -1.56 13.44 -19.49
CA LEU A 192 -0.67 14.57 -19.76
C LEU A 192 -0.54 14.89 -21.24
N ILE A 193 -0.62 13.86 -22.10
CA ILE A 193 -0.65 14.07 -23.56
C ILE A 193 -1.94 14.78 -23.97
N LYS A 194 -3.10 14.30 -23.53
CA LYS A 194 -4.41 14.83 -23.94
C LYS A 194 -4.66 16.25 -23.46
N GLU A 195 -4.32 16.53 -22.20
CA GLU A 195 -4.63 17.79 -21.55
C GLU A 195 -3.58 18.88 -21.81
N TYR A 196 -2.31 18.49 -21.94
CA TYR A 196 -1.20 19.45 -22.04
C TYR A 196 -0.40 19.36 -23.34
N GLY A 197 -0.72 18.42 -24.23
CA GLY A 197 0.05 18.22 -25.46
C GLY A 197 1.50 17.76 -25.24
N ALA A 198 1.78 17.10 -24.13
CA ALA A 198 3.11 16.62 -23.77
C ALA A 198 3.54 15.42 -24.65
N LYS A 199 4.86 15.15 -24.71
CA LYS A 199 5.43 13.91 -25.26
C LYS A 199 5.96 13.09 -24.11
N VAL A 200 5.36 11.90 -23.84
CA VAL A 200 5.62 11.13 -22.63
C VAL A 200 6.44 9.88 -22.96
N THR A 201 7.52 9.67 -22.20
CA THR A 201 8.23 8.40 -22.12
C THR A 201 7.92 7.77 -20.78
N GLY A 202 7.14 6.66 -20.75
CA GLY A 202 6.84 5.90 -19.56
C GLY A 202 7.77 4.69 -19.43
N ILE A 203 8.36 4.51 -18.26
CA ILE A 203 9.16 3.30 -17.96
C ILE A 203 8.56 2.48 -16.84
N ASN A 204 8.64 1.16 -16.97
CA ASN A 204 8.24 0.22 -15.93
C ASN A 204 8.98 -1.12 -16.12
N ILE A 205 9.18 -1.84 -15.00
CA ILE A 205 9.78 -3.19 -15.02
C ILE A 205 8.75 -4.30 -15.29
N SER A 206 7.44 -4.02 -15.13
CA SER A 206 6.38 -4.97 -15.42
C SER A 206 6.08 -5.02 -16.93
N LYS A 207 6.38 -6.16 -17.55
CA LYS A 207 6.09 -6.40 -18.98
C LYS A 207 4.60 -6.31 -19.30
N GLU A 208 3.75 -6.81 -18.38
CA GLU A 208 2.30 -6.80 -18.56
C GLU A 208 1.72 -5.39 -18.54
N GLN A 209 2.18 -4.55 -17.60
CA GLN A 209 1.77 -3.14 -17.56
C GLN A 209 2.26 -2.37 -18.78
N ILE A 210 3.48 -2.60 -19.24
CA ILE A 210 4.00 -1.97 -20.49
C ILE A 210 3.23 -2.43 -21.72
N ARG A 211 2.86 -3.71 -21.82
CA ARG A 211 1.99 -4.20 -22.92
C ARG A 211 0.64 -3.50 -22.90
N TRP A 212 0.04 -3.37 -21.72
CA TRP A 212 -1.21 -2.63 -21.52
C TRP A 212 -1.07 -1.17 -21.95
N CYS A 213 -0.04 -0.45 -21.48
CA CYS A 213 0.25 0.94 -21.87
C CYS A 213 0.30 1.12 -23.38
N ARG A 214 1.03 0.24 -24.05
CA ARG A 214 1.21 0.30 -25.52
C ARG A 214 -0.10 0.08 -26.25
N ASN A 215 -0.82 -0.97 -25.89
CA ASN A 215 -2.11 -1.30 -26.52
C ASN A 215 -3.14 -0.19 -26.32
N THR A 216 -3.22 0.38 -25.11
CA THR A 216 -4.16 1.45 -24.81
C THR A 216 -3.77 2.75 -25.52
N ALA A 217 -2.47 3.08 -25.60
CA ALA A 217 -2.01 4.23 -26.35
C ALA A 217 -2.35 4.14 -27.86
N ILE A 218 -2.19 2.95 -28.45
CA ILE A 218 -2.60 2.70 -29.85
C ILE A 218 -4.12 2.86 -30.00
N ALA A 219 -4.91 2.24 -29.13
CA ALA A 219 -6.38 2.32 -29.16
C ALA A 219 -6.91 3.77 -29.02
N GLU A 220 -6.16 4.62 -28.33
CA GLU A 220 -6.50 6.04 -28.13
C GLU A 220 -5.83 6.98 -29.14
N GLY A 221 -5.07 6.48 -30.12
CA GLY A 221 -4.37 7.28 -31.15
C GLY A 221 -3.20 8.09 -30.61
N LEU A 222 -2.58 7.66 -29.51
CA LEU A 222 -1.50 8.38 -28.80
C LEU A 222 -0.10 7.78 -29.01
N GLN A 223 0.04 6.79 -29.90
CA GLN A 223 1.29 6.03 -30.09
C GLN A 223 2.49 6.89 -30.47
N ASP A 224 2.28 8.02 -31.15
CA ASP A 224 3.34 8.93 -31.56
C ASP A 224 3.82 9.87 -30.46
N SER A 225 3.00 10.02 -29.39
CA SER A 225 3.28 10.89 -28.25
C SER A 225 3.55 10.13 -26.96
N PHE A 226 3.21 8.81 -26.88
CA PHE A 226 3.45 7.98 -25.71
C PHE A 226 4.35 6.79 -26.04
N HIS A 227 5.60 6.87 -25.57
CA HIS A 227 6.56 5.78 -25.69
C HIS A 227 6.67 5.03 -24.35
N SER A 228 6.22 3.76 -24.32
CA SER A 228 6.30 2.92 -23.12
C SER A 228 7.42 1.87 -23.25
N LEU A 229 8.34 1.85 -22.26
CA LEU A 229 9.55 1.02 -22.28
C LEU A 229 9.60 0.11 -21.07
N ASN A 230 9.89 -1.19 -21.29
CA ASN A 230 10.19 -2.12 -20.21
C ASN A 230 11.66 -1.95 -19.82
N GLN A 231 11.92 -1.06 -18.88
CA GLN A 231 13.25 -0.61 -18.50
C GLN A 231 13.34 -0.24 -17.04
N SER A 232 14.50 -0.52 -16.41
CA SER A 232 14.82 -0.03 -15.08
C SER A 232 15.17 1.46 -15.14
N TYR A 233 14.83 2.22 -14.09
CA TYR A 233 15.25 3.62 -13.98
C TYR A 233 16.79 3.76 -13.96
N ARG A 234 17.53 2.72 -13.57
CA ARG A 234 19.00 2.70 -13.55
C ARG A 234 19.63 2.80 -14.92
N ASP A 235 18.92 2.29 -15.94
CA ASP A 235 19.40 2.20 -17.32
C ASP A 235 18.96 3.40 -18.16
N LEU A 236 18.42 4.45 -17.51
CA LEU A 236 17.95 5.65 -18.18
C LEU A 236 19.10 6.46 -18.79
N GLU A 237 18.94 6.81 -20.04
CA GLU A 237 19.79 7.74 -20.78
C GLU A 237 18.89 8.79 -21.45
N GLY A 238 19.42 9.97 -21.70
CA GLY A 238 18.69 11.07 -22.33
C GLY A 238 18.36 12.21 -21.38
N LYS A 239 17.57 13.16 -21.90
CA LYS A 239 17.13 14.37 -21.20
C LYS A 239 15.64 14.59 -21.42
N TRP A 240 14.97 15.02 -20.37
CA TRP A 240 13.55 15.38 -20.38
C TRP A 240 13.33 16.74 -19.71
N ASP A 241 12.37 17.49 -20.25
CA ASP A 241 11.99 18.78 -19.67
C ASP A 241 11.36 18.59 -18.28
N ARG A 242 10.66 17.47 -18.11
CA ARG A 242 9.95 17.14 -16.86
C ARG A 242 10.17 15.67 -16.50
N ILE A 243 10.22 15.40 -15.19
CA ILE A 243 10.25 14.04 -14.66
C ILE A 243 9.10 13.91 -13.66
N VAL A 244 8.37 12.80 -13.72
CA VAL A 244 7.35 12.45 -12.74
C VAL A 244 7.60 11.04 -12.20
N ALA A 245 7.41 10.85 -10.90
CA ALA A 245 7.44 9.55 -10.24
C ALA A 245 6.34 9.51 -9.17
N VAL A 246 5.38 8.60 -9.31
CA VAL A 246 4.22 8.48 -8.43
C VAL A 246 4.15 7.06 -7.86
N GLY A 247 4.33 6.91 -6.55
CA GLY A 247 4.26 5.60 -5.87
C GLY A 247 5.36 4.63 -6.33
N MET A 248 6.55 5.15 -6.64
CA MET A 248 7.65 4.36 -7.18
C MET A 248 8.81 4.23 -6.19
N ILE A 249 9.13 5.31 -5.46
CA ILE A 249 10.31 5.31 -4.56
C ILE A 249 10.12 4.37 -3.37
N GLU A 250 8.90 3.98 -3.05
CA GLU A 250 8.55 2.97 -2.05
C GLU A 250 9.11 1.57 -2.40
N HIS A 251 9.40 1.34 -3.68
CA HIS A 251 10.03 0.12 -4.18
C HIS A 251 11.56 0.22 -4.28
N VAL A 252 12.11 1.40 -3.96
CA VAL A 252 13.56 1.63 -3.85
C VAL A 252 13.95 1.51 -2.39
N VAL A 253 14.94 0.67 -2.07
CA VAL A 253 15.44 0.60 -0.69
C VAL A 253 16.18 1.90 -0.32
N PRO A 254 16.10 2.38 0.93
CA PRO A 254 16.63 3.70 1.34
C PRO A 254 18.10 3.95 0.98
N LYS A 255 18.95 2.91 1.01
CA LYS A 255 20.36 3.01 0.61
C LYS A 255 20.56 3.45 -0.85
N ASN A 256 19.55 3.27 -1.71
CA ASN A 256 19.61 3.59 -3.14
C ASN A 256 18.88 4.91 -3.47
N TYR A 257 18.32 5.63 -2.50
CA TYR A 257 17.65 6.92 -2.76
C TYR A 257 18.60 7.93 -3.37
N GLN A 258 19.86 7.97 -2.94
CA GLN A 258 20.85 8.88 -3.52
C GLN A 258 21.09 8.57 -4.99
N GLU A 259 21.25 7.30 -5.36
CA GLU A 259 21.38 6.84 -6.75
C GLU A 259 20.17 7.28 -7.60
N PHE A 260 18.96 7.10 -7.06
CA PHE A 260 17.75 7.54 -7.74
C PHE A 260 17.76 9.05 -8.05
N PHE A 261 18.11 9.88 -7.08
CA PHE A 261 18.21 11.34 -7.28
C PHE A 261 19.36 11.74 -8.19
N ASP A 262 20.47 11.01 -8.22
CA ASP A 262 21.57 11.23 -9.18
C ASP A 262 21.13 10.99 -10.60
N ILE A 263 20.38 9.90 -10.82
CA ILE A 263 19.82 9.56 -12.13
C ILE A 263 18.79 10.62 -12.56
N CYS A 264 17.87 11.01 -11.67
CA CYS A 264 16.91 12.07 -11.96
C CYS A 264 17.61 13.39 -12.33
N LYS A 265 18.63 13.80 -11.58
CA LYS A 265 19.44 14.99 -11.89
C LYS A 265 20.10 14.88 -13.26
N ARG A 266 20.66 13.71 -13.58
CA ARG A 266 21.31 13.45 -14.87
C ARG A 266 20.32 13.57 -16.03
N CYS A 267 19.11 13.01 -15.86
CA CYS A 267 18.08 12.94 -16.90
C CYS A 267 17.21 14.21 -16.98
N LEU A 268 17.19 15.07 -15.98
CA LEU A 268 16.43 16.31 -15.99
C LEU A 268 17.14 17.38 -16.82
N ALA A 269 16.42 18.13 -17.65
CA ALA A 269 16.91 19.32 -18.32
C ALA A 269 17.35 20.40 -17.31
N ASN A 270 18.09 21.41 -17.76
CA ASN A 270 18.63 22.42 -16.83
C ASN A 270 17.52 23.23 -16.16
N ASP A 271 16.47 23.60 -16.91
CA ASP A 271 15.30 24.33 -16.41
C ASP A 271 14.13 23.38 -16.13
N GLY A 272 14.46 22.10 -15.92
CA GLY A 272 13.49 21.05 -15.71
C GLY A 272 12.91 21.03 -14.30
N LEU A 273 11.67 20.51 -14.21
CA LEU A 273 11.01 20.22 -12.95
C LEU A 273 10.81 18.71 -12.78
N MET A 274 11.03 18.23 -11.57
CA MET A 274 10.73 16.86 -11.18
C MET A 274 9.64 16.85 -10.11
N PHE A 275 8.58 16.08 -10.34
CA PHE A 275 7.53 15.80 -9.37
C PHE A 275 7.74 14.41 -8.78
N LEU A 276 7.67 14.32 -7.46
CA LEU A 276 7.73 13.05 -6.73
C LEU A 276 6.53 12.95 -5.78
N GLN A 277 5.69 11.93 -5.95
CA GLN A 277 4.66 11.56 -4.96
C GLN A 277 5.03 10.24 -4.31
N THR A 278 4.98 10.17 -2.99
CA THR A 278 5.29 8.96 -2.23
C THR A 278 4.49 8.85 -0.95
N ILE A 279 4.13 7.62 -0.60
CA ILE A 279 3.75 7.31 0.78
C ILE A 279 4.96 7.51 1.67
N GLY A 280 4.77 8.10 2.84
CA GLY A 280 5.86 8.38 3.74
C GLY A 280 5.57 8.05 5.20
N ALA A 281 6.62 7.91 5.98
CA ALA A 281 6.59 7.68 7.41
C ALA A 281 7.27 8.82 8.17
N ASN A 282 6.73 9.17 9.35
CA ASN A 282 7.31 10.23 10.19
C ASN A 282 8.64 9.84 10.85
N ILE A 283 9.08 8.60 10.67
CA ILE A 283 10.30 8.04 11.26
C ILE A 283 11.11 7.38 10.16
N SER A 284 12.40 7.69 10.09
CA SER A 284 13.33 7.05 9.16
C SER A 284 13.54 5.58 9.51
N LYS A 285 13.33 4.70 8.53
CA LYS A 285 13.51 3.26 8.64
C LYS A 285 14.15 2.71 7.36
N GLU A 286 14.85 1.60 7.47
CA GLU A 286 15.50 0.93 6.33
C GLU A 286 14.53 0.07 5.52
N VAL A 287 13.49 -0.46 6.18
CA VAL A 287 12.47 -1.33 5.57
C VAL A 287 11.10 -1.06 6.18
N LEU A 288 10.05 -1.46 5.48
CA LEU A 288 8.69 -1.45 6.01
C LEU A 288 8.60 -2.45 7.19
N ASN A 289 8.31 -1.92 8.40
CA ASN A 289 8.22 -2.75 9.61
C ASN A 289 6.86 -3.45 9.76
N ASP A 290 5.99 -3.32 8.79
CA ASP A 290 4.70 -3.99 8.81
C ASP A 290 4.84 -5.40 8.23
N ARG A 291 4.85 -6.40 9.13
CA ARG A 291 5.06 -7.80 8.76
C ARG A 291 3.93 -8.35 7.89
N TRP A 292 2.70 -7.85 8.06
CA TRP A 292 1.56 -8.31 7.27
C TRP A 292 1.61 -7.73 5.85
N LEU A 293 1.78 -6.41 5.71
CA LEU A 293 1.91 -5.76 4.39
C LEU A 293 3.12 -6.29 3.62
N THR A 294 4.26 -6.46 4.29
CA THR A 294 5.47 -7.00 3.66
C THR A 294 5.29 -8.43 3.16
N ARG A 295 4.51 -9.24 3.89
CA ARG A 295 4.28 -10.64 3.52
C ARG A 295 3.28 -10.79 2.37
N TYR A 296 2.18 -10.05 2.41
CA TYR A 296 1.02 -10.30 1.55
C TYR A 296 0.84 -9.31 0.39
N ILE A 297 1.30 -8.06 0.52
CA ILE A 297 0.98 -6.99 -0.41
C ILE A 297 2.21 -6.37 -1.05
N PHE A 298 3.20 -5.94 -0.24
CA PHE A 298 4.37 -5.17 -0.70
C PHE A 298 5.69 -5.78 -0.23
N PRO A 299 6.11 -6.94 -0.79
CA PRO A 299 7.40 -7.55 -0.45
C PRO A 299 8.55 -6.57 -0.74
N GLY A 300 9.40 -6.34 0.25
CA GLY A 300 10.55 -5.45 0.09
C GLY A 300 10.26 -3.96 0.04
N GLY A 301 9.01 -3.55 0.26
CA GLY A 301 8.63 -2.12 0.30
C GLY A 301 9.33 -1.35 1.42
N ALA A 302 9.59 -0.07 1.19
CA ALA A 302 10.11 0.86 2.18
C ALA A 302 9.38 2.20 2.09
N LEU A 303 9.01 2.76 3.24
CA LEU A 303 8.38 4.09 3.28
C LEU A 303 9.45 5.12 3.70
N PRO A 304 9.80 6.07 2.82
CA PRO A 304 10.76 7.11 3.15
C PRO A 304 10.23 8.03 4.25
N SER A 305 11.15 8.67 4.99
CA SER A 305 10.86 9.88 5.76
C SER A 305 11.22 11.13 4.95
N ILE A 306 10.68 12.30 5.35
CA ILE A 306 11.08 13.59 4.76
C ILE A 306 12.60 13.76 4.87
N ALA A 307 13.19 13.39 6.01
CA ALA A 307 14.64 13.50 6.24
C ALA A 307 15.45 12.64 5.26
N GLN A 308 14.97 11.42 4.93
CA GLN A 308 15.63 10.56 3.95
C GLN A 308 15.53 11.12 2.53
N ILE A 309 14.37 11.65 2.14
CA ILE A 309 14.19 12.31 0.82
C ILE A 309 15.06 13.57 0.73
N ALA A 310 15.02 14.45 1.75
CA ALA A 310 15.82 15.67 1.78
C ALA A 310 17.33 15.36 1.69
N LYS A 311 17.82 14.38 2.46
CA LYS A 311 19.20 13.93 2.41
C LYS A 311 19.58 13.35 1.04
N ALA A 312 18.67 12.64 0.39
CA ALA A 312 18.94 12.06 -0.93
C ALA A 312 19.00 13.12 -2.03
N ALA A 313 18.20 14.18 -1.92
CA ALA A 313 18.18 15.33 -2.83
C ALA A 313 19.33 16.32 -2.60
N GLU A 314 19.96 16.31 -1.41
CA GLU A 314 21.01 17.27 -1.01
C GLU A 314 22.13 17.35 -2.06
N LYS A 315 22.54 18.58 -2.45
CA LYS A 315 23.55 18.87 -3.50
C LYS A 315 23.19 18.36 -4.92
N LYS A 316 21.98 17.85 -5.12
CA LYS A 316 21.54 17.30 -6.39
C LYS A 316 20.42 18.12 -7.01
N LEU A 317 19.34 18.29 -6.29
CA LEU A 317 18.14 19.02 -6.70
C LEU A 317 17.71 19.97 -5.58
N ILE A 318 17.08 21.07 -5.97
CA ILE A 318 16.48 22.06 -5.06
C ILE A 318 15.02 21.69 -4.88
N MET A 319 14.55 21.60 -3.64
CA MET A 319 13.13 21.40 -3.34
C MET A 319 12.42 22.75 -3.43
N GLU A 320 11.45 22.85 -4.31
CA GLU A 320 10.68 24.07 -4.57
C GLU A 320 9.31 24.06 -3.92
N ASP A 321 8.66 22.87 -3.82
CA ASP A 321 7.34 22.71 -3.23
C ASP A 321 7.24 21.41 -2.44
N PHE A 322 6.45 21.46 -1.38
CA PHE A 322 6.11 20.32 -0.55
C PHE A 322 4.65 20.39 -0.13
N GLN A 323 3.89 19.30 -0.35
CA GLN A 323 2.51 19.17 0.07
C GLN A 323 2.25 17.81 0.72
N ASN A 324 1.43 17.78 1.79
CA ASN A 324 1.00 16.55 2.45
C ASN A 324 -0.49 16.31 2.19
N LEU A 325 -0.81 15.24 1.48
CA LEU A 325 -2.16 14.79 1.12
C LEU A 325 -2.56 13.50 1.88
N GLY A 326 -1.94 13.21 3.02
CA GLY A 326 -2.18 11.97 3.76
C GLY A 326 -3.68 11.66 4.00
N PRO A 327 -4.53 12.61 4.44
CA PRO A 327 -5.96 12.37 4.65
C PRO A 327 -6.72 11.95 3.37
N ASP A 328 -6.26 12.36 2.20
CA ASP A 328 -6.90 12.00 0.93
C ASP A 328 -6.68 10.53 0.57
N TYR A 329 -5.65 9.90 1.12
CA TYR A 329 -5.43 8.47 0.89
C TYR A 329 -6.43 7.58 1.64
N ASP A 330 -6.86 7.98 2.85
CA ASP A 330 -7.97 7.30 3.54
C ASP A 330 -9.20 7.26 2.63
N LYS A 331 -9.62 8.41 2.08
CA LYS A 331 -10.76 8.50 1.16
C LYS A 331 -10.57 7.65 -0.11
N THR A 332 -9.37 7.66 -0.68
CA THR A 332 -9.03 6.86 -1.86
C THR A 332 -9.15 5.37 -1.58
N LEU A 333 -8.59 4.88 -0.46
CA LEU A 333 -8.65 3.49 -0.05
C LEU A 333 -10.08 3.04 0.26
N MET A 334 -10.89 3.89 0.91
CA MET A 334 -12.30 3.61 1.15
C MET A 334 -13.11 3.57 -0.14
N ALA A 335 -12.81 4.43 -1.12
CA ALA A 335 -13.44 4.39 -2.45
C ALA A 335 -13.05 3.10 -3.20
N TRP A 336 -11.78 2.70 -3.17
CA TRP A 336 -11.32 1.42 -3.73
C TRP A 336 -12.01 0.24 -3.05
N HIS A 337 -12.13 0.25 -1.71
CA HIS A 337 -12.86 -0.78 -0.98
C HIS A 337 -14.32 -0.86 -1.39
N SER A 338 -15.00 0.30 -1.51
CA SER A 338 -16.40 0.36 -1.96
C SER A 338 -16.58 -0.23 -3.36
N ASN A 339 -15.66 0.08 -4.29
CA ASN A 339 -15.71 -0.48 -5.65
C ASN A 339 -15.39 -1.98 -5.64
N PHE A 340 -14.36 -2.42 -4.91
CA PHE A 340 -13.99 -3.81 -4.78
C PHE A 340 -15.15 -4.66 -4.21
N THR A 341 -15.85 -4.15 -3.20
CA THR A 341 -17.00 -4.83 -2.60
C THR A 341 -18.13 -5.08 -3.60
N LYS A 342 -18.30 -4.23 -4.62
CA LYS A 342 -19.32 -4.41 -5.67
C LYS A 342 -19.00 -5.52 -6.65
N VAL A 343 -17.72 -5.85 -6.83
CA VAL A 343 -17.24 -6.78 -7.86
C VAL A 343 -16.62 -8.06 -7.30
N LYS A 344 -16.34 -8.12 -6.01
CA LYS A 344 -15.56 -9.20 -5.38
C LYS A 344 -16.15 -10.60 -5.61
N ASP A 345 -17.48 -10.72 -5.66
CA ASP A 345 -18.17 -12.01 -5.83
C ASP A 345 -18.06 -12.52 -7.29
N ASP A 346 -17.81 -11.62 -8.25
CA ASP A 346 -17.62 -11.93 -9.67
C ASP A 346 -16.16 -12.30 -10.01
N LEU A 347 -15.21 -12.03 -9.11
CA LEU A 347 -13.77 -12.16 -9.40
C LEU A 347 -13.24 -13.60 -9.42
N GLN A 348 -14.05 -14.61 -9.10
CA GLN A 348 -13.65 -16.03 -9.03
C GLN A 348 -12.37 -16.28 -8.19
N MET A 349 -12.13 -15.44 -7.20
CA MET A 349 -11.01 -15.55 -6.25
C MET A 349 -11.41 -16.36 -5.02
N SER A 350 -10.42 -16.92 -4.32
CA SER A 350 -10.69 -17.61 -3.06
C SER A 350 -11.17 -16.64 -1.98
N ASP A 351 -12.00 -17.14 -1.06
CA ASP A 351 -12.48 -16.36 0.10
C ASP A 351 -11.29 -15.78 0.91
N LEU A 352 -10.22 -16.56 1.09
CA LEU A 352 -9.00 -16.10 1.74
C LEU A 352 -8.38 -14.89 1.04
N PHE A 353 -8.35 -14.89 -0.31
CA PHE A 353 -7.82 -13.77 -1.10
C PHE A 353 -8.72 -12.55 -0.97
N ILE A 354 -10.04 -12.72 -1.10
CA ILE A 354 -11.01 -11.63 -0.96
C ILE A 354 -10.84 -10.94 0.40
N ARG A 355 -10.79 -11.71 1.49
CA ARG A 355 -10.58 -11.18 2.83
C ARG A 355 -9.22 -10.52 3.02
N MET A 356 -8.17 -11.08 2.41
CA MET A 356 -6.84 -10.46 2.41
C MET A 356 -6.89 -9.08 1.76
N TRP A 357 -7.58 -8.94 0.62
CA TRP A 357 -7.66 -7.68 -0.11
C TRP A 357 -8.54 -6.65 0.62
N GLU A 358 -9.67 -7.07 1.18
CA GLU A 358 -10.49 -6.21 2.05
C GLU A 358 -9.70 -5.71 3.26
N PHE A 359 -9.00 -6.60 3.96
CA PHE A 359 -8.17 -6.21 5.11
C PHE A 359 -7.08 -5.23 4.70
N TYR A 360 -6.42 -5.44 3.56
CA TYR A 360 -5.41 -4.52 3.03
C TYR A 360 -5.96 -3.11 2.88
N LEU A 361 -7.06 -2.95 2.16
CA LEU A 361 -7.64 -1.64 1.87
C LEU A 361 -8.08 -0.92 3.15
N LEU A 362 -8.81 -1.61 4.03
CA LEU A 362 -9.34 -1.07 5.27
C LEU A 362 -8.25 -0.78 6.31
N TYR A 363 -7.26 -1.66 6.41
CA TYR A 363 -6.12 -1.47 7.31
C TYR A 363 -5.25 -0.27 6.88
N CYS A 364 -4.95 -0.15 5.60
CA CYS A 364 -4.20 1.01 5.10
C CYS A 364 -5.00 2.32 5.27
N ALA A 365 -6.32 2.32 5.03
CA ALA A 365 -7.19 3.47 5.28
C ALA A 365 -7.06 3.94 6.73
N SER A 366 -7.14 3.02 7.70
CA SER A 366 -6.97 3.33 9.12
C SER A 366 -5.61 3.97 9.43
N GLY A 367 -4.54 3.50 8.79
CA GLY A 367 -3.20 4.04 8.97
C GLY A 367 -3.06 5.50 8.51
N PHE A 368 -3.70 5.88 7.41
CA PHE A 368 -3.74 7.27 6.93
C PHE A 368 -4.67 8.13 7.78
N ARG A 369 -5.83 7.63 8.18
CA ARG A 369 -6.78 8.30 9.09
C ARG A 369 -6.12 8.69 10.41
N GLU A 370 -5.37 7.77 11.01
CA GLU A 370 -4.64 7.98 12.26
C GLU A 370 -3.26 8.63 12.07
N ARG A 371 -2.97 9.14 10.87
CA ARG A 371 -1.73 9.83 10.54
C ARG A 371 -0.45 9.03 10.87
N LYS A 372 -0.54 7.70 10.85
CA LYS A 372 0.63 6.79 10.98
C LYS A 372 1.43 6.73 9.68
N SER A 373 0.70 6.85 8.56
CA SER A 373 1.27 7.02 7.23
C SER A 373 0.90 8.40 6.69
N GLN A 374 1.74 8.93 5.82
CA GLN A 374 1.54 10.21 5.14
C GLN A 374 1.58 9.99 3.63
N LEU A 375 1.08 10.94 2.87
CA LEU A 375 1.31 11.04 1.45
C LEU A 375 1.95 12.38 1.14
N TRP A 376 3.12 12.37 0.56
CA TRP A 376 3.84 13.57 0.24
C TRP A 376 3.99 13.77 -1.25
N GLN A 377 3.87 15.01 -1.67
CA GLN A 377 4.22 15.48 -2.99
C GLN A 377 5.37 16.48 -2.85
N PHE A 378 6.36 16.34 -3.71
CA PHE A 378 7.50 17.24 -3.80
C PHE A 378 7.64 17.72 -5.24
N VAL A 379 8.06 18.97 -5.40
CA VAL A 379 8.59 19.48 -6.65
C VAL A 379 10.04 19.85 -6.47
N PHE A 380 10.87 19.40 -7.38
CA PHE A 380 12.30 19.68 -7.38
C PHE A 380 12.71 20.33 -8.69
N THR A 381 13.73 21.20 -8.63
CA THR A 381 14.39 21.74 -9.81
C THR A 381 15.89 21.45 -9.76
N LYS A 382 16.51 21.45 -10.93
CA LYS A 382 17.96 21.31 -11.04
C LYS A 382 18.66 22.65 -10.83
N ARG A 383 18.11 23.72 -11.40
CA ARG A 383 18.63 25.07 -11.30
C ARG A 383 17.56 26.04 -11.79
N SER A 384 16.81 26.62 -10.88
CA SER A 384 15.94 27.75 -11.20
C SER A 384 16.55 29.07 -10.73
N LYS A 385 16.32 30.15 -11.47
CA LYS A 385 16.63 31.52 -11.05
C LYS A 385 15.37 32.28 -10.63
N GLU A 386 14.19 31.70 -10.90
CA GLU A 386 12.90 32.28 -10.59
C GLU A 386 12.26 31.53 -9.43
N CYS A 387 11.46 32.21 -8.63
CA CYS A 387 10.63 31.58 -7.63
C CYS A 387 9.65 30.59 -8.27
N TYR A 388 9.47 29.45 -7.64
CA TYR A 388 8.45 28.50 -8.04
C TYR A 388 7.13 28.91 -7.39
N ASP A 389 6.18 29.36 -8.19
CA ASP A 389 4.82 29.68 -7.75
C ASP A 389 3.86 28.57 -8.17
N PHE A 390 3.16 28.04 -7.22
CA PHE A 390 2.04 27.12 -7.39
C PHE A 390 0.88 27.61 -6.52
N GLU A 391 -0.19 28.08 -7.16
CA GLU A 391 -1.41 28.54 -6.52
C GLU A 391 -2.41 27.41 -6.17
#